data_bb0eae5077234a633fdf52bfecce2a3b
#
_entry.id   bb0eae5077234a633fdf52bfecce2a3b
#
_cell.length_a   1.000
_cell.length_b   1.000
_cell.length_c   1.000
_cell.angle_alpha   90.00
_cell.angle_beta   90.00
_cell.angle_gamma   90.00
#
_symmetry.space_group_name_H-M   'P 1'
#
loop_
_entity.id
_entity.type
_entity.pdbx_description
1 polymer ?
#
loop_
_entity_poly.entity_id
_entity_poly.type
_entity_poly.pdbx_seq_one_letter_code
_entity_poly.pdbx_strand_id
1 'polypeptide(L)'
;MLDLKGNRITYFGHSAFSLTSASGQVALIDPWIMSNPRCPDSQKKLARVDVIFLSHGHGDHLGDLLAIAKQFRPKLVAIYDTCCWLAEQGFQKEVLPMSKGGAQQVGDFGVTMTHAMHSNSIEHGGLRTYGGEPAGFVLRMPGGSTAYHAGDTALFSDMKLIGELYQPQLALLPIGDLFTMGPREAAYAIRLLNVKHVIPMHYATFPVLTGTPDKLREETRDIAGLEIHALEPGQAL
;
A
#
# COMPACT_ATOMS: atom_id res chain seq x y z
N MET A 1 20.90 5.14 -7.00
CA MET A 1 19.98 4.33 -7.83
C MET A 1 19.33 3.27 -6.94
N LEU A 2 18.01 3.17 -6.94
CA LEU A 2 17.28 2.14 -6.18
C LEU A 2 17.60 0.75 -6.74
N ASP A 3 17.99 -0.18 -5.85
CA ASP A 3 18.24 -1.57 -6.23
C ASP A 3 17.26 -2.48 -5.47
N LEU A 4 16.26 -2.99 -6.17
CA LEU A 4 15.23 -3.89 -5.62
C LEU A 4 15.68 -5.37 -5.58
N LYS A 5 16.94 -5.69 -5.90
CA LYS A 5 17.50 -7.06 -5.79
C LYS A 5 16.72 -8.10 -6.60
N GLY A 6 16.27 -7.74 -7.78
CA GLY A 6 15.45 -8.59 -8.66
C GLY A 6 13.97 -8.68 -8.30
N ASN A 7 13.54 -8.00 -7.24
CA ASN A 7 12.11 -7.81 -6.96
C ASN A 7 11.55 -6.69 -7.85
N ARG A 8 10.24 -6.68 -8.05
CA ARG A 8 9.55 -5.71 -8.88
C ARG A 8 8.31 -5.17 -8.17
N ILE A 9 8.07 -3.87 -8.29
CA ILE A 9 6.89 -3.19 -7.76
C ILE A 9 6.12 -2.61 -8.93
N THR A 10 4.90 -3.07 -9.17
CA THR A 10 4.03 -2.57 -10.25
C THR A 10 2.91 -1.73 -9.66
N TYR A 11 2.66 -0.57 -10.23
CA TYR A 11 1.59 0.34 -9.85
C TYR A 11 0.34 0.10 -10.70
N PHE A 12 -0.82 -0.09 -10.09
CA PHE A 12 -2.10 -0.27 -10.82
C PHE A 12 -2.97 0.99 -10.83
N GLY A 13 -2.51 2.05 -10.18
CA GLY A 13 -3.29 3.29 -9.98
C GLY A 13 -3.87 3.35 -8.57
N HIS A 14 -4.15 4.57 -8.11
CA HIS A 14 -4.64 4.90 -6.77
C HIS A 14 -3.64 4.45 -5.69
N SER A 15 -3.96 3.46 -4.89
CA SER A 15 -3.07 2.85 -3.89
C SER A 15 -2.82 1.37 -4.15
N ALA A 16 -3.22 0.86 -5.32
CA ALA A 16 -3.09 -0.54 -5.67
C ALA A 16 -1.73 -0.86 -6.28
N PHE A 17 -1.04 -1.84 -5.69
CA PHE A 17 0.27 -2.30 -6.14
C PHE A 17 0.38 -3.82 -6.18
N SER A 18 1.32 -4.33 -6.98
CA SER A 18 1.86 -5.68 -6.79
C SER A 18 3.34 -5.63 -6.47
N LEU A 19 3.77 -6.54 -5.60
CA LEU A 19 5.16 -6.87 -5.35
C LEU A 19 5.41 -8.26 -5.94
N THR A 20 6.32 -8.36 -6.89
CA THR A 20 6.78 -9.65 -7.39
C THR A 20 8.17 -9.91 -6.84
N SER A 21 8.33 -10.98 -6.06
CA SER A 21 9.62 -11.36 -5.52
C SER A 21 10.56 -11.91 -6.60
N ALA A 22 11.85 -11.91 -6.34
CA ALA A 22 12.84 -12.51 -7.23
C ALA A 22 12.61 -14.01 -7.49
N SER A 23 11.88 -14.72 -6.59
CA SER A 23 11.46 -16.12 -6.78
C SER A 23 10.16 -16.27 -7.58
N GLY A 24 9.47 -15.17 -7.89
CA GLY A 24 8.21 -15.15 -8.63
C GLY A 24 6.95 -15.25 -7.76
N GLN A 25 7.03 -15.11 -6.41
CA GLN A 25 5.82 -14.92 -5.60
C GLN A 25 5.23 -13.52 -5.83
N VAL A 26 3.90 -13.43 -5.84
CA VAL A 26 3.16 -12.20 -6.08
C VAL A 26 2.33 -11.82 -4.86
N ALA A 27 2.62 -10.66 -4.30
CA ALA A 27 1.77 -10.02 -3.31
C ALA A 27 1.05 -8.82 -3.92
N LEU A 28 -0.22 -8.63 -3.58
CA LEU A 28 -0.98 -7.41 -3.86
C LEU A 28 -1.09 -6.57 -2.60
N ILE A 29 -1.12 -5.25 -2.78
CA ILE A 29 -1.46 -4.28 -1.72
C ILE A 29 -2.68 -3.52 -2.20
N ASP A 30 -3.72 -3.44 -1.35
CA ASP A 30 -4.94 -2.68 -1.59
C ASP A 30 -5.52 -2.93 -2.99
N PRO A 31 -6.01 -4.16 -3.29
CA PRO A 31 -6.23 -4.65 -4.64
C PRO A 31 -7.52 -4.13 -5.28
N TRP A 32 -7.65 -2.82 -5.44
CA TRP A 32 -8.65 -2.20 -6.27
C TRP A 32 -8.13 -2.11 -7.71
N ILE A 33 -8.37 -3.13 -8.53
CA ILE A 33 -7.74 -3.34 -9.84
C ILE A 33 -8.79 -3.36 -10.96
N MET A 34 -9.77 -4.30 -10.90
CA MET A 34 -10.76 -4.51 -11.96
C MET A 34 -11.70 -3.33 -12.11
N SER A 35 -12.16 -2.77 -10.98
CA SER A 35 -13.07 -1.63 -10.93
C SER A 35 -12.35 -0.27 -10.82
N ASN A 36 -11.02 -0.26 -10.72
CA ASN A 36 -10.24 0.97 -10.69
C ASN A 36 -10.22 1.64 -12.09
N PRO A 37 -10.74 2.88 -12.21
CA PRO A 37 -10.80 3.55 -13.51
C PRO A 37 -9.43 3.94 -14.07
N ARG A 38 -8.39 3.96 -13.23
CA ARG A 38 -7.01 4.27 -13.64
C ARG A 38 -6.22 3.04 -14.06
N CYS A 39 -6.65 1.84 -13.66
CA CYS A 39 -5.95 0.61 -14.00
C CYS A 39 -6.15 0.26 -15.48
N PRO A 40 -5.08 0.11 -16.29
CA PRO A 40 -5.20 -0.29 -17.67
C PRO A 40 -5.82 -1.69 -17.81
N ASP A 41 -6.64 -1.92 -18.83
CA ASP A 41 -7.31 -3.21 -19.05
C ASP A 41 -6.31 -4.37 -19.23
N SER A 42 -5.12 -4.10 -19.77
CA SER A 42 -4.04 -5.07 -19.89
C SER A 42 -3.53 -5.59 -18.53
N GLN A 43 -3.72 -4.84 -17.47
CA GLN A 43 -3.27 -5.18 -16.10
C GLN A 43 -4.39 -5.82 -15.25
N LYS A 44 -5.63 -5.81 -15.72
CA LYS A 44 -6.78 -6.38 -14.99
C LYS A 44 -6.81 -7.91 -15.01
N LYS A 45 -5.99 -8.56 -15.81
CA LYS A 45 -5.84 -10.03 -15.85
C LYS A 45 -4.68 -10.46 -14.97
N LEU A 46 -4.98 -10.88 -13.74
CA LEU A 46 -3.99 -11.41 -12.81
C LEU A 46 -3.72 -12.89 -13.16
N ALA A 47 -2.43 -13.26 -13.24
CA ALA A 47 -2.03 -14.64 -13.50
C ALA A 47 -1.76 -15.43 -12.19
N ARG A 48 -1.34 -14.73 -11.13
CA ARG A 48 -0.96 -15.32 -9.85
C ARG A 48 -1.17 -14.30 -8.74
N VAL A 49 -1.65 -14.74 -7.58
CA VAL A 49 -1.69 -13.96 -6.33
C VAL A 49 -1.47 -14.93 -5.18
N ASP A 50 -0.39 -14.73 -4.43
CA ASP A 50 0.00 -15.58 -3.29
C ASP A 50 -0.36 -14.93 -1.95
N VAL A 51 -0.30 -13.59 -1.89
CA VAL A 51 -0.55 -12.80 -0.67
C VAL A 51 -1.33 -11.54 -1.03
N ILE A 52 -2.20 -11.10 -0.15
CA ILE A 52 -2.82 -9.76 -0.18
C ILE A 52 -2.54 -9.07 1.15
N PHE A 53 -1.98 -7.88 1.11
CA PHE A 53 -1.87 -6.94 2.21
C PHE A 53 -2.96 -5.88 2.05
N LEU A 54 -3.86 -5.78 3.02
CA LEU A 54 -4.95 -4.80 3.00
C LEU A 54 -4.74 -3.78 4.12
N SER A 55 -4.55 -2.52 3.74
CA SER A 55 -4.30 -1.42 4.67
C SER A 55 -5.56 -1.07 5.48
N HIS A 56 -6.72 -1.03 4.82
CA HIS A 56 -8.02 -0.74 5.43
C HIS A 56 -9.18 -1.12 4.48
N GLY A 57 -10.42 -1.03 4.96
CA GLY A 57 -11.61 -1.58 4.32
C GLY A 57 -12.39 -0.63 3.41
N HIS A 58 -11.90 0.59 3.08
CA HIS A 58 -12.60 1.45 2.13
C HIS A 58 -12.65 0.81 0.73
N GLY A 59 -13.68 1.14 -0.04
CA GLY A 59 -13.98 0.50 -1.31
C GLY A 59 -12.89 0.63 -2.37
N ASP A 60 -12.13 1.71 -2.34
CA ASP A 60 -10.99 2.00 -3.21
C ASP A 60 -9.67 1.33 -2.78
N HIS A 61 -9.70 0.52 -1.71
CA HIS A 61 -8.61 -0.34 -1.22
C HIS A 61 -9.03 -1.81 -1.12
N LEU A 62 -10.12 -2.12 -0.39
CA LEU A 62 -10.71 -3.45 -0.33
C LEU A 62 -11.09 -3.94 -1.73
N GLY A 63 -11.72 -3.07 -2.51
CA GLY A 63 -11.99 -3.17 -3.94
C GLY A 63 -12.37 -4.57 -4.41
N ASP A 64 -11.48 -5.18 -5.16
CA ASP A 64 -11.70 -6.48 -5.79
C ASP A 64 -11.19 -7.66 -4.94
N LEU A 65 -10.78 -7.43 -3.67
CA LEU A 65 -10.17 -8.44 -2.81
C LEU A 65 -11.00 -9.73 -2.72
N LEU A 66 -12.30 -9.64 -2.48
CA LEU A 66 -13.14 -10.82 -2.33
C LEU A 66 -13.19 -11.68 -3.62
N ALA A 67 -13.24 -11.05 -4.79
CA ALA A 67 -13.23 -11.72 -6.08
C ALA A 67 -11.87 -12.41 -6.33
N ILE A 68 -10.78 -11.69 -6.09
CA ILE A 68 -9.40 -12.20 -6.21
C ILE A 68 -9.17 -13.34 -5.21
N ALA A 69 -9.61 -13.19 -3.96
CA ALA A 69 -9.47 -14.21 -2.93
C ALA A 69 -10.25 -15.49 -3.26
N LYS A 70 -11.43 -15.39 -3.86
CA LYS A 70 -12.18 -16.55 -4.36
C LYS A 70 -11.43 -17.30 -5.46
N GLN A 71 -10.78 -16.58 -6.37
CA GLN A 71 -10.07 -17.16 -7.51
C GLN A 71 -8.74 -17.80 -7.14
N PHE A 72 -7.92 -17.11 -6.34
CA PHE A 72 -6.51 -17.50 -6.11
C PHE A 72 -6.25 -18.08 -4.71
N ARG A 73 -7.15 -17.91 -3.75
CA ARG A 73 -7.01 -18.34 -2.35
C ARG A 73 -5.68 -17.90 -1.71
N PRO A 74 -5.27 -16.62 -1.87
CA PRO A 74 -4.01 -16.10 -1.32
C PRO A 74 -4.07 -16.03 0.20
N LYS A 75 -2.93 -15.84 0.86
CA LYS A 75 -2.91 -15.39 2.26
C LYS A 75 -3.39 -13.94 2.35
N LEU A 76 -4.26 -13.65 3.32
CA LEU A 76 -4.89 -12.35 3.53
C LEU A 76 -4.35 -11.73 4.82
N VAL A 77 -3.58 -10.68 4.71
CA VAL A 77 -2.95 -9.98 5.83
C VAL A 77 -3.64 -8.62 6.03
N ALA A 78 -4.23 -8.41 7.18
CA ALA A 78 -4.89 -7.17 7.56
C ALA A 78 -4.90 -7.00 9.08
N ILE A 79 -5.41 -5.86 9.55
CA ILE A 79 -5.72 -5.65 10.96
C ILE A 79 -6.71 -6.72 11.45
N TYR A 80 -6.62 -7.10 12.72
CA TYR A 80 -7.38 -8.20 13.32
C TYR A 80 -8.88 -8.15 12.99
N ASP A 81 -9.52 -7.00 13.18
CA ASP A 81 -10.97 -6.85 12.96
C ASP A 81 -11.36 -7.05 11.48
N THR A 82 -10.58 -6.53 10.56
CA THR A 82 -10.78 -6.79 9.11
C THR A 82 -10.60 -8.29 8.80
N CYS A 83 -9.62 -8.95 9.41
CA CYS A 83 -9.44 -10.41 9.23
C CYS A 83 -10.63 -11.22 9.81
N CYS A 84 -11.22 -10.80 10.93
CA CYS A 84 -12.45 -11.41 11.45
C CYS A 84 -13.59 -11.29 10.43
N TRP A 85 -13.79 -10.09 9.87
CA TRP A 85 -14.78 -9.89 8.82
C TRP A 85 -14.49 -10.74 7.56
N LEU A 86 -13.25 -10.82 7.11
CA LEU A 86 -12.87 -11.69 5.97
C LEU A 86 -13.11 -13.16 6.26
N ALA A 87 -12.87 -13.61 7.48
CA ALA A 87 -13.19 -14.97 7.90
C ALA A 87 -14.69 -15.27 7.78
N GLU A 88 -15.56 -14.33 8.18
CA GLU A 88 -17.01 -14.43 8.00
C GLU A 88 -17.43 -14.49 6.52
N GLN A 89 -16.63 -13.90 5.61
CA GLN A 89 -16.82 -14.02 4.16
C GLN A 89 -16.34 -15.36 3.57
N GLY A 90 -15.89 -16.32 4.38
CA GLY A 90 -15.48 -17.66 3.96
C GLY A 90 -13.99 -17.86 3.74
N PHE A 91 -13.15 -16.96 4.31
CA PHE A 91 -11.68 -17.01 4.16
C PHE A 91 -10.95 -17.37 5.45
N GLN A 92 -11.55 -18.18 6.34
CA GLN A 92 -10.99 -18.54 7.65
C GLN A 92 -9.58 -19.17 7.59
N LYS A 93 -9.26 -19.88 6.48
CA LYS A 93 -7.98 -20.57 6.31
C LYS A 93 -6.90 -19.67 5.67
N GLU A 94 -7.33 -18.58 5.07
CA GLU A 94 -6.45 -17.65 4.34
C GLU A 94 -6.01 -16.49 5.21
N VAL A 95 -6.82 -16.04 6.17
CA VAL A 95 -6.53 -14.86 6.98
C VAL A 95 -5.33 -15.07 7.90
N LEU A 96 -4.48 -14.06 7.95
CA LEU A 96 -3.33 -13.94 8.84
C LEU A 96 -3.43 -12.58 9.56
N PRO A 97 -4.17 -12.53 10.68
CA PRO A 97 -4.43 -11.29 11.39
C PRO A 97 -3.16 -10.72 12.01
N MET A 98 -3.07 -9.39 11.97
CA MET A 98 -2.01 -8.63 12.63
C MET A 98 -2.58 -7.50 13.49
N SER A 99 -1.73 -6.95 14.34
CA SER A 99 -1.94 -5.66 14.99
C SER A 99 -0.73 -4.77 14.75
N LYS A 100 -0.92 -3.45 14.88
CA LYS A 100 0.15 -2.46 14.70
C LYS A 100 1.33 -2.76 15.63
N GLY A 101 2.55 -2.68 15.08
CA GLY A 101 3.79 -3.07 15.76
C GLY A 101 4.13 -4.56 15.61
N GLY A 102 3.18 -5.40 15.22
CA GLY A 102 3.43 -6.81 14.94
C GLY A 102 4.20 -7.04 13.65
N ALA A 103 4.98 -8.14 13.61
CA ALA A 103 5.70 -8.56 12.42
C ALA A 103 5.54 -10.07 12.19
N GLN A 104 5.50 -10.48 10.92
CA GLN A 104 5.48 -11.90 10.53
C GLN A 104 6.13 -12.11 9.17
N GLN A 105 6.42 -13.36 8.85
CA GLN A 105 6.86 -13.80 7.53
C GLN A 105 5.69 -14.44 6.80
N VAL A 106 5.41 -14.00 5.57
CA VAL A 106 4.35 -14.53 4.72
C VAL A 106 4.92 -14.87 3.35
N GLY A 107 5.23 -16.13 3.13
CA GLY A 107 5.99 -16.55 1.95
C GLY A 107 7.34 -15.82 1.90
N ASP A 108 7.64 -15.20 0.77
CA ASP A 108 8.87 -14.43 0.56
C ASP A 108 8.89 -13.06 1.25
N PHE A 109 7.74 -12.59 1.76
CA PHE A 109 7.60 -11.24 2.27
C PHE A 109 7.63 -11.21 3.81
N GLY A 110 8.61 -10.52 4.38
CA GLY A 110 8.52 -10.09 5.78
C GLY A 110 7.65 -8.85 5.87
N VAL A 111 6.67 -8.85 6.76
CA VAL A 111 5.76 -7.70 6.97
C VAL A 111 5.80 -7.22 8.41
N THR A 112 5.88 -5.92 8.60
CA THR A 112 5.59 -5.26 9.88
C THR A 112 4.44 -4.30 9.67
N MET A 113 3.38 -4.43 10.47
CA MET A 113 2.24 -3.51 10.41
C MET A 113 2.54 -2.25 11.21
N THR A 114 2.32 -1.09 10.59
CA THR A 114 2.56 0.22 11.20
C THR A 114 1.26 0.98 11.43
N HIS A 115 1.34 2.09 12.15
CA HIS A 115 0.23 3.02 12.27
C HIS A 115 -0.08 3.69 10.94
N ALA A 116 -1.36 4.00 10.72
CA ALA A 116 -1.85 4.96 9.74
C ALA A 116 -2.96 5.79 10.41
N MET A 117 -3.00 7.09 10.12
CA MET A 117 -3.95 8.03 10.71
C MET A 117 -5.09 8.30 9.72
N HIS A 118 -6.10 7.45 9.77
CA HIS A 118 -7.23 7.46 8.83
C HIS A 118 -8.44 6.80 9.50
N SER A 119 -9.54 6.62 8.79
CA SER A 119 -10.69 5.81 9.22
C SER A 119 -10.65 4.42 8.56
N ASN A 120 -11.37 3.46 9.13
CA ASN A 120 -11.51 2.14 8.53
C ASN A 120 -12.95 1.63 8.70
N SER A 121 -13.69 1.65 7.62
CA SER A 121 -15.02 1.02 7.54
C SER A 121 -15.10 0.13 6.31
N ILE A 122 -15.81 -0.97 6.44
CA ILE A 122 -16.06 -1.92 5.37
C ILE A 122 -17.52 -1.77 4.94
N GLU A 123 -17.75 -1.43 3.66
CA GLU A 123 -19.09 -1.40 3.06
C GLU A 123 -19.28 -2.67 2.21
N HIS A 124 -20.20 -3.54 2.65
CA HIS A 124 -20.50 -4.77 1.94
C HIS A 124 -21.97 -5.16 2.14
N GLY A 125 -22.64 -5.57 1.04
CA GLY A 125 -24.03 -6.01 1.12
C GLY A 125 -25.01 -4.95 1.65
N GLY A 126 -24.71 -3.66 1.46
CA GLY A 126 -25.50 -2.53 1.97
C GLY A 126 -25.29 -2.24 3.46
N LEU A 127 -24.40 -2.94 4.12
CA LEU A 127 -24.02 -2.70 5.52
C LEU A 127 -22.66 -2.00 5.58
N ARG A 128 -22.50 -1.16 6.62
CA ARG A 128 -21.21 -0.56 7.00
C ARG A 128 -20.76 -1.14 8.33
N THR A 129 -19.60 -1.80 8.32
CA THR A 129 -19.01 -2.44 9.49
C THR A 129 -17.69 -1.75 9.84
N TYR A 130 -17.41 -1.61 11.14
CA TYR A 130 -16.10 -1.16 11.61
C TYR A 130 -15.05 -2.22 11.28
N GLY A 131 -14.00 -1.82 10.57
CA GLY A 131 -12.93 -2.71 10.09
C GLY A 131 -11.69 -2.76 10.99
N GLY A 132 -11.77 -2.25 12.22
CA GLY A 132 -10.58 -2.01 13.04
C GLY A 132 -9.90 -0.69 12.68
N GLU A 133 -8.64 -0.51 13.04
CA GLU A 133 -7.89 0.68 12.70
C GLU A 133 -7.13 0.51 11.36
N PRO A 134 -6.97 1.59 10.57
CA PRO A 134 -6.17 1.56 9.35
C PRO A 134 -4.70 1.34 9.66
N ALA A 135 -3.97 0.78 8.70
CA ALA A 135 -2.57 0.43 8.87
C ALA A 135 -1.73 0.75 7.62
N GLY A 136 -0.43 0.96 7.85
CA GLY A 136 0.59 0.86 6.82
C GLY A 136 1.39 -0.43 6.98
N PHE A 137 2.30 -0.68 6.04
CA PHE A 137 3.15 -1.86 6.02
C PHE A 137 4.59 -1.52 5.70
N VAL A 138 5.53 -2.00 6.51
CA VAL A 138 6.92 -2.14 6.10
C VAL A 138 7.11 -3.55 5.57
N LEU A 139 7.44 -3.66 4.30
CA LEU A 139 7.56 -4.91 3.56
C LEU A 139 9.04 -5.16 3.24
N ARG A 140 9.57 -6.27 3.72
CA ARG A 140 10.91 -6.74 3.39
C ARG A 140 10.79 -7.83 2.33
N MET A 141 11.48 -7.62 1.22
CA MET A 141 11.52 -8.53 0.08
C MET A 141 12.83 -9.35 0.09
N PRO A 142 12.91 -10.46 -0.64
CA PRO A 142 14.15 -11.21 -0.80
C PRO A 142 15.32 -10.31 -1.23
N GLY A 143 16.53 -10.64 -0.76
CA GLY A 143 17.72 -9.83 -1.01
C GLY A 143 17.83 -8.58 -0.14
N GLY A 144 16.87 -8.34 0.79
CA GLY A 144 16.93 -7.31 1.82
C GLY A 144 16.38 -5.94 1.37
N SER A 145 15.75 -5.83 0.19
CA SER A 145 15.07 -4.60 -0.18
C SER A 145 13.82 -4.38 0.68
N THR A 146 13.61 -3.12 1.10
CA THR A 146 12.54 -2.74 2.05
C THR A 146 11.71 -1.59 1.49
N ALA A 147 10.40 -1.76 1.48
CA ALA A 147 9.44 -0.74 1.07
C ALA A 147 8.46 -0.44 2.20
N TYR A 148 8.10 0.84 2.37
CA TYR A 148 7.03 1.28 3.26
C TYR A 148 5.84 1.71 2.42
N HIS A 149 4.71 1.00 2.55
CA HIS A 149 3.41 1.42 2.03
C HIS A 149 2.64 2.07 3.17
N ALA A 150 2.37 3.36 3.07
CA ALA A 150 1.78 4.11 4.18
C ALA A 150 0.30 3.78 4.42
N GLY A 151 -0.37 3.14 3.46
CA GLY A 151 -1.83 3.12 3.41
C GLY A 151 -2.38 4.53 3.22
N ASP A 152 -3.67 4.70 3.48
CA ASP A 152 -4.24 6.04 3.59
C ASP A 152 -3.94 6.61 4.97
N THR A 153 -3.38 7.80 4.97
CA THR A 153 -2.95 8.43 6.22
C THR A 153 -2.83 9.95 6.09
N ALA A 154 -3.10 10.65 7.18
CA ALA A 154 -2.56 11.98 7.43
C ALA A 154 -1.08 11.89 7.82
N LEU A 155 -0.40 13.03 7.89
CA LEU A 155 0.96 13.12 8.46
C LEU A 155 0.91 12.87 9.97
N PHE A 156 1.81 12.03 10.49
CA PHE A 156 1.98 11.81 11.93
C PHE A 156 3.46 11.72 12.32
N SER A 157 3.78 12.12 13.54
CA SER A 157 5.16 12.27 14.02
C SER A 157 5.95 10.98 14.01
N ASP A 158 5.28 9.85 14.28
CA ASP A 158 5.93 8.54 14.43
C ASP A 158 6.39 7.92 13.11
N MET A 159 6.12 8.59 11.97
CA MET A 159 6.81 8.28 10.71
C MET A 159 8.34 8.37 10.86
N LYS A 160 8.83 9.22 11.80
CA LYS A 160 10.25 9.27 12.17
C LYS A 160 10.73 7.92 12.74
N LEU A 161 9.96 7.32 13.64
CA LEU A 161 10.31 6.00 14.21
C LEU A 161 10.27 4.90 13.15
N ILE A 162 9.34 4.97 12.19
CA ILE A 162 9.32 4.03 11.06
C ILE A 162 10.62 4.16 10.25
N GLY A 163 11.06 5.39 9.95
CA GLY A 163 12.32 5.65 9.26
C GLY A 163 13.53 5.13 10.02
N GLU A 164 13.63 5.43 11.32
CA GLU A 164 14.76 5.03 12.17
C GLU A 164 14.86 3.52 12.39
N LEU A 165 13.74 2.86 12.68
CA LEU A 165 13.72 1.43 13.03
C LEU A 165 13.80 0.51 11.81
N TYR A 166 13.15 0.86 10.71
CA TYR A 166 13.00 -0.04 9.56
C TYR A 166 13.80 0.40 8.33
N GLN A 167 14.24 1.65 8.26
CA GLN A 167 15.08 2.22 7.21
C GLN A 167 14.58 1.84 5.79
N PRO A 168 13.33 2.13 5.44
CA PRO A 168 12.79 1.76 4.15
C PRO A 168 13.59 2.44 3.02
N GLN A 169 13.97 1.68 2.01
CA GLN A 169 14.66 2.21 0.83
C GLN A 169 13.69 2.98 -0.08
N LEU A 170 12.42 2.57 -0.06
CA LEU A 170 11.35 3.13 -0.87
C LEU A 170 10.13 3.39 0.02
N ALA A 171 9.45 4.52 -0.17
CA ALA A 171 8.16 4.80 0.43
C ALA A 171 7.09 5.02 -0.64
N LEU A 172 5.92 4.41 -0.45
CA LEU A 172 4.71 4.61 -1.23
C LEU A 172 3.80 5.49 -0.38
N LEU A 173 3.64 6.77 -0.78
CA LEU A 173 2.99 7.79 0.04
C LEU A 173 1.79 8.41 -0.67
N PRO A 174 0.62 8.52 -0.01
CA PRO A 174 -0.52 9.24 -0.57
C PRO A 174 -0.21 10.74 -0.65
N ILE A 175 -0.63 11.35 -1.76
CA ILE A 175 -0.45 12.78 -2.03
C ILE A 175 -1.72 13.46 -2.52
N GLY A 176 -2.87 12.77 -2.51
CA GLY A 176 -4.08 13.22 -3.17
C GLY A 176 -4.74 14.46 -2.53
N ASP A 177 -4.41 14.76 -1.28
CA ASP A 177 -5.12 15.76 -0.47
C ASP A 177 -6.55 15.32 -0.12
N LEU A 178 -7.36 16.14 0.50
CA LEU A 178 -8.74 15.97 0.95
C LEU A 178 -8.94 14.78 1.91
N PHE A 179 -8.60 13.55 1.49
CA PHE A 179 -8.80 12.33 2.27
C PHE A 179 -7.52 11.79 2.90
N THR A 180 -6.36 12.23 2.41
CA THR A 180 -5.02 11.80 2.84
C THR A 180 -4.09 13.00 2.95
N MET A 181 -2.78 12.76 3.05
CA MET A 181 -1.79 13.83 2.90
C MET A 181 -1.92 14.51 1.54
N GLY A 182 -1.71 15.84 1.51
CA GLY A 182 -1.34 16.55 0.30
C GLY A 182 0.17 16.51 0.04
N PRO A 183 0.65 17.10 -1.07
CA PRO A 183 2.07 17.13 -1.42
C PRO A 183 2.96 17.75 -0.32
N ARG A 184 2.48 18.78 0.36
CA ARG A 184 3.21 19.45 1.45
C ARG A 184 3.42 18.52 2.65
N GLU A 185 2.37 17.87 3.13
CA GLU A 185 2.43 16.93 4.25
C GLU A 185 3.26 15.70 3.88
N ALA A 186 3.13 15.20 2.64
CA ALA A 186 3.96 14.11 2.13
C ALA A 186 5.46 14.48 2.08
N ALA A 187 5.80 15.74 1.77
CA ALA A 187 7.17 16.22 1.84
C ALA A 187 7.74 16.21 3.28
N TYR A 188 6.91 16.51 4.28
CA TYR A 188 7.28 16.34 5.69
C TYR A 188 7.44 14.85 6.06
N ALA A 189 6.54 13.99 5.59
CA ALA A 189 6.63 12.54 5.78
C ALA A 189 7.95 11.99 5.22
N ILE A 190 8.36 12.41 4.02
CA ILE A 190 9.64 12.04 3.40
C ILE A 190 10.83 12.40 4.30
N ARG A 191 10.82 13.61 4.89
CA ARG A 191 11.87 14.05 5.83
C ARG A 191 11.88 13.23 7.12
N LEU A 192 10.70 12.93 7.69
CA LEU A 192 10.59 12.10 8.90
C LEU A 192 11.06 10.66 8.64
N LEU A 193 10.67 10.07 7.53
CA LEU A 193 11.09 8.73 7.10
C LEU A 193 12.58 8.68 6.71
N ASN A 194 13.20 9.81 6.39
CA ASN A 194 14.55 9.91 5.83
C ASN A 194 14.75 9.01 4.59
N VAL A 195 13.73 8.87 3.77
CA VAL A 195 13.73 8.03 2.58
C VAL A 195 14.22 8.81 1.35
N LYS A 196 14.88 8.11 0.42
CA LYS A 196 15.43 8.71 -0.80
C LYS A 196 14.70 8.33 -2.08
N HIS A 197 13.83 7.34 -2.02
CA HIS A 197 13.00 6.93 -3.16
C HIS A 197 11.53 6.92 -2.74
N VAL A 198 10.68 7.56 -3.54
CA VAL A 198 9.25 7.70 -3.24
C VAL A 198 8.42 7.41 -4.49
N ILE A 199 7.40 6.57 -4.35
CA ILE A 199 6.29 6.46 -5.30
C ILE A 199 5.11 7.23 -4.72
N PRO A 200 4.68 8.35 -5.33
CA PRO A 200 3.44 9.01 -4.96
C PRO A 200 2.24 8.15 -5.38
N MET A 201 1.23 8.08 -4.52
CA MET A 201 0.00 7.32 -4.75
C MET A 201 -1.23 8.10 -4.31
N HIS A 202 -2.42 7.53 -4.49
CA HIS A 202 -3.73 8.10 -4.08
C HIS A 202 -3.99 9.48 -4.68
N TYR A 203 -3.68 9.68 -5.98
CA TYR A 203 -3.89 10.94 -6.71
C TYR A 203 -4.48 10.68 -8.10
N ALA A 204 -5.04 11.71 -8.73
CA ALA A 204 -5.56 11.71 -10.10
C ALA A 204 -6.66 10.66 -10.40
N THR A 205 -7.20 9.97 -9.41
CA THR A 205 -8.27 8.97 -9.59
C THR A 205 -9.64 9.65 -9.57
N PHE A 206 -9.82 10.60 -8.67
CA PHE A 206 -11.05 11.38 -8.53
C PHE A 206 -10.75 12.86 -8.71
N PRO A 207 -11.70 13.67 -9.29
CA PRO A 207 -11.48 15.10 -9.53
C PRO A 207 -11.16 15.91 -8.27
N VAL A 208 -11.60 15.46 -7.10
CA VAL A 208 -11.35 16.11 -5.80
C VAL A 208 -9.93 15.91 -5.26
N LEU A 209 -9.17 14.98 -5.83
CA LEU A 209 -7.78 14.72 -5.43
C LEU A 209 -6.87 15.70 -6.18
N THR A 210 -6.52 16.80 -5.52
CA THR A 210 -5.81 17.94 -6.13
C THR A 210 -4.29 17.86 -6.08
N GLY A 211 -3.75 16.91 -5.35
CA GLY A 211 -2.30 16.66 -5.24
C GLY A 211 -1.72 16.10 -6.53
N THR A 212 -0.48 16.49 -6.85
CA THR A 212 0.23 16.01 -8.04
C THR A 212 1.69 15.72 -7.73
N PRO A 213 2.35 14.82 -8.49
CA PRO A 213 3.78 14.57 -8.35
C PRO A 213 4.64 15.83 -8.56
N ASP A 214 4.21 16.77 -9.41
CA ASP A 214 4.95 18.02 -9.65
C ASP A 214 4.91 18.93 -8.43
N LYS A 215 3.74 19.07 -7.78
CA LYS A 215 3.66 19.78 -6.49
C LYS A 215 4.54 19.12 -5.42
N LEU A 216 4.60 17.78 -5.38
CA LEU A 216 5.50 17.09 -4.46
C LEU A 216 6.98 17.40 -4.77
N ARG A 217 7.37 17.45 -6.04
CA ARG A 217 8.74 17.84 -6.45
C ARG A 217 9.09 19.26 -6.00
N GLU A 218 8.14 20.20 -6.10
CA GLU A 218 8.33 21.57 -5.60
C GLU A 218 8.57 21.60 -4.08
N GLU A 219 7.77 20.88 -3.31
CA GLU A 219 7.84 20.81 -1.84
C GLU A 219 9.09 20.07 -1.31
N THR A 220 9.76 19.32 -2.18
CA THR A 220 10.92 18.49 -1.81
C THR A 220 12.23 18.90 -2.48
N ARG A 221 12.25 20.01 -3.22
CA ARG A 221 13.43 20.47 -4.00
C ARG A 221 14.71 20.67 -3.18
N ASP A 222 14.57 20.85 -1.86
CA ASP A 222 15.67 20.99 -0.90
C ASP A 222 16.25 19.65 -0.42
N ILE A 223 15.60 18.51 -0.74
CA ILE A 223 16.02 17.19 -0.26
C ILE A 223 17.02 16.59 -1.27
N ALA A 224 18.30 16.70 -0.95
CA ALA A 224 19.36 16.19 -1.81
C ALA A 224 19.26 14.67 -2.04
N GLY A 225 19.34 14.24 -3.30
CA GLY A 225 19.35 12.83 -3.69
C GLY A 225 17.98 12.14 -3.60
N LEU A 226 16.90 12.89 -3.41
CA LEU A 226 15.54 12.34 -3.49
C LEU A 226 15.16 12.06 -4.95
N GLU A 227 14.64 10.87 -5.20
CA GLU A 227 14.06 10.45 -6.48
C GLU A 227 12.55 10.18 -6.30
N ILE A 228 11.70 10.92 -7.03
CA ILE A 228 10.25 10.73 -7.04
C ILE A 228 9.89 9.96 -8.31
N HIS A 229 9.48 8.71 -8.12
CA HIS A 229 9.08 7.78 -9.17
C HIS A 229 7.57 7.93 -9.42
N ALA A 230 7.18 8.93 -10.22
CA ALA A 230 5.79 9.13 -10.62
C ALA A 230 5.42 8.11 -11.71
N LEU A 231 5.07 6.91 -11.28
CA LEU A 231 4.70 5.82 -12.19
C LEU A 231 3.32 6.07 -12.80
N GLU A 232 3.20 5.79 -14.10
CA GLU A 232 1.89 5.63 -14.70
C GLU A 232 1.31 4.25 -14.36
N PRO A 233 -0.03 4.12 -14.23
CA PRO A 233 -0.65 2.83 -13.98
C PRO A 233 -0.24 1.78 -15.02
N GLY A 234 0.23 0.63 -14.55
CA GLY A 234 0.82 -0.44 -15.36
C GLY A 234 2.34 -0.42 -15.43
N GLN A 235 2.99 0.67 -15.02
CA GLN A 235 4.45 0.74 -14.93
C GLN A 235 4.99 0.08 -13.66
N ALA A 236 6.25 -0.32 -13.72
CA ALA A 236 6.96 -0.96 -12.62
C ALA A 236 8.36 -0.38 -12.41
N LEU A 237 8.84 -0.49 -11.18
CA LEU A 237 10.23 -0.41 -10.77
C LEU A 237 10.81 -1.81 -10.63
#